data_0227966ff528d4f026c690331c25ff41
#
_entry.id   0227966ff528d4f026c690331c25ff41
#
_cell.length_a   1.000
_cell.length_b   1.000
_cell.length_c   1.000
_cell.angle_alpha   90.00
_cell.angle_beta   90.00
_cell.angle_gamma   90.00
#
_symmetry.space_group_name_H-M   'P 1'
#
loop_
_entity.id
_entity.type
_entity.pdbx_description
1 polymer ?
#
loop_
_entity_poly.entity_id
_entity_poly.type
_entity_poly.pdbx_seq_one_letter_code
_entity_poly.pdbx_strand_id
1 'polypeptide(L)'
;FYANFETDIDKDTISLASSFIYSSEEDYQGKPLFFNDLSVPLYWELWTLGITTYIFDGQDRRASVIFRDNLKERTVKQVQWFGQGEKVVAIDDYNRYGWRTKQRLLDDQGQGIMDIYFNRNQEEVLLHYIQDGYLIDQESEGRDRIFSGREELIKVVLNQILKSDEAIICMDSNLIPILQTLNANRLVYCSDSHDGLEFIQSQVNHVLITNYYPQEERWSGMIYLAGAKQEGSQTFVPQAMVMTASENIEGLADLVDVFPDIDFHIGAQTSMGPKLTCLEDKGNVHLYPGIRQEKYQELLRNCFIYLDLNYGSEVS
;
A
#
# COMPACT_ATOMS: atom_id res chain seq x y z
N PHE A 1 -7.82 3.42 -9.18
CA PHE A 1 -8.95 3.10 -8.32
C PHE A 1 -8.73 1.76 -7.63
N TYR A 2 -8.97 1.71 -6.33
CA TYR A 2 -8.96 0.48 -5.52
C TYR A 2 -10.38 0.18 -5.04
N ALA A 3 -10.89 -1.01 -5.36
CA ALA A 3 -12.21 -1.45 -4.91
C ALA A 3 -12.20 -1.91 -3.43
N ASN A 4 -11.52 -1.18 -2.55
CA ASN A 4 -11.45 -1.42 -1.11
C ASN A 4 -11.87 -0.17 -0.34
N PHE A 5 -11.87 -0.26 0.98
CA PHE A 5 -12.25 0.82 1.90
C PHE A 5 -11.05 1.51 2.56
N GLU A 6 -9.90 1.57 1.85
CA GLU A 6 -8.71 2.29 2.33
C GLU A 6 -8.99 3.79 2.45
N THR A 7 -8.52 4.41 3.52
CA THR A 7 -8.78 5.83 3.81
C THR A 7 -7.51 6.66 3.90
N ASP A 8 -6.34 6.03 4.03
CA ASP A 8 -5.05 6.73 4.09
C ASP A 8 -4.34 6.70 2.73
N ILE A 9 -4.91 7.42 1.78
CA ILE A 9 -4.48 7.45 0.38
C ILE A 9 -3.90 8.81 0.00
N ASP A 10 -3.18 8.86 -1.11
CA ASP A 10 -2.75 10.12 -1.74
C ASP A 10 -3.80 10.62 -2.74
N LYS A 11 -3.57 11.82 -3.27
CA LYS A 11 -4.53 12.52 -4.14
C LYS A 11 -4.75 11.84 -5.50
N ASP A 12 -3.79 11.03 -5.95
CA ASP A 12 -3.85 10.36 -7.26
C ASP A 12 -4.51 8.97 -7.14
N THR A 13 -4.91 8.61 -5.93
CA THR A 13 -5.54 7.33 -5.61
C THR A 13 -6.99 7.52 -5.18
N ILE A 14 -7.89 6.68 -5.68
CA ILE A 14 -9.30 6.65 -5.26
C ILE A 14 -9.64 5.24 -4.75
N SER A 15 -10.21 5.17 -3.57
CA SER A 15 -10.84 3.96 -3.00
C SER A 15 -12.35 4.13 -2.89
N LEU A 16 -13.08 3.10 -2.51
CA LEU A 16 -14.51 3.22 -2.28
C LEU A 16 -14.84 4.22 -1.17
N ALA A 17 -14.12 4.17 -0.04
CA ALA A 17 -14.35 5.09 1.06
C ALA A 17 -13.88 6.51 0.72
N SER A 18 -12.74 6.63 0.07
CA SER A 18 -12.14 7.94 -0.19
C SER A 18 -12.98 8.83 -1.09
N SER A 19 -13.79 8.25 -2.00
CA SER A 19 -14.69 9.01 -2.85
C SER A 19 -15.78 9.77 -2.10
N PHE A 20 -16.04 9.40 -0.84
CA PHE A 20 -16.96 10.09 0.07
C PHE A 20 -16.25 10.98 1.08
N ILE A 21 -15.02 10.62 1.45
CA ILE A 21 -14.22 11.28 2.49
C ILE A 21 -13.57 12.56 1.98
N TYR A 22 -13.00 12.51 0.76
CA TYR A 22 -12.21 13.58 0.17
C TYR A 22 -13.01 14.28 -0.93
N SER A 23 -13.44 15.50 -0.67
CA SER A 23 -14.27 16.28 -1.58
C SER A 23 -13.50 17.37 -2.34
N SER A 24 -12.32 17.73 -1.87
CA SER A 24 -11.50 18.80 -2.42
C SER A 24 -10.00 18.53 -2.33
N GLU A 25 -9.20 19.29 -3.10
CA GLU A 25 -7.74 19.21 -2.98
C GLU A 25 -7.21 19.64 -1.61
N GLU A 26 -7.96 20.44 -0.87
CA GLU A 26 -7.60 20.87 0.48
C GLU A 26 -7.60 19.72 1.48
N ASP A 27 -8.41 18.68 1.23
CA ASP A 27 -8.50 17.49 2.08
C ASP A 27 -7.21 16.67 2.07
N TYR A 28 -6.40 16.81 1.00
CA TYR A 28 -5.09 16.19 0.87
C TYR A 28 -3.94 17.04 1.41
N GLN A 29 -4.25 18.06 2.22
CA GLN A 29 -3.26 18.93 2.84
C GLN A 29 -3.20 18.71 4.34
N GLY A 30 -1.98 18.79 4.90
CA GLY A 30 -1.75 18.64 6.33
C GLY A 30 -0.49 17.84 6.62
N LYS A 31 -0.36 17.46 7.87
CA LYS A 31 0.71 16.62 8.39
C LYS A 31 0.10 15.52 9.25
N PRO A 32 0.73 14.35 9.35
CA PRO A 32 0.28 13.33 10.27
C PRO A 32 0.12 13.87 11.68
N LEU A 33 -0.93 13.47 12.36
CA LEU A 33 -1.24 13.93 13.72
C LEU A 33 -0.16 13.46 14.69
N PHE A 34 0.47 14.41 15.38
CA PHE A 34 1.38 14.09 16.46
C PHE A 34 0.58 13.65 17.70
N PHE A 35 1.05 12.64 18.43
CA PHE A 35 0.24 12.03 19.51
C PHE A 35 -0.21 13.00 20.61
N ASN A 36 0.57 14.04 20.92
CA ASN A 36 0.17 15.06 21.90
C ASN A 36 -0.92 16.01 21.40
N ASP A 37 -1.14 16.05 20.08
CA ASP A 37 -2.20 16.87 19.47
C ASP A 37 -3.52 16.09 19.36
N LEU A 38 -3.53 14.82 19.84
CA LEU A 38 -4.74 14.01 19.88
C LEU A 38 -5.75 14.66 20.84
N SER A 39 -6.94 14.97 20.32
CA SER A 39 -8.03 15.51 21.12
C SER A 39 -8.57 14.45 22.06
N VAL A 40 -8.36 14.65 23.36
CA VAL A 40 -8.90 13.78 24.41
C VAL A 40 -9.76 14.63 25.38
N PRO A 41 -10.70 14.00 26.11
CA PRO A 41 -11.49 14.71 27.12
C PRO A 41 -10.62 15.43 28.15
N LEU A 42 -11.14 16.53 28.69
CA LEU A 42 -10.47 17.31 29.73
C LEU A 42 -10.15 16.40 30.93
N TYR A 43 -8.95 16.54 31.46
CA TYR A 43 -8.38 15.74 32.57
C TYR A 43 -7.94 14.31 32.20
N TRP A 44 -8.08 13.87 30.96
CA TRP A 44 -7.45 12.63 30.52
C TRP A 44 -5.98 12.88 30.19
N GLU A 45 -5.14 11.88 30.46
CA GLU A 45 -3.70 12.00 30.33
C GLU A 45 -3.14 11.01 29.30
N LEU A 46 -2.14 11.46 28.54
CA LEU A 46 -1.39 10.58 27.62
C LEU A 46 -0.09 10.15 28.31
N TRP A 47 0.05 8.86 28.53
CA TRP A 47 1.24 8.26 29.14
C TRP A 47 1.96 7.38 28.14
N THR A 48 3.24 7.68 27.89
CA THR A 48 4.09 6.88 27.01
C THR A 48 4.92 5.91 27.86
N LEU A 49 4.71 4.62 27.63
CA LEU A 49 5.45 3.52 28.25
C LEU A 49 6.24 2.78 27.17
N GLY A 50 7.54 3.08 27.05
CA GLY A 50 8.38 2.54 25.99
C GLY A 50 7.94 3.00 24.61
N ILE A 51 7.48 2.07 23.79
CA ILE A 51 7.03 2.32 22.40
C ILE A 51 5.51 2.55 22.28
N THR A 52 4.76 2.35 23.36
CA THR A 52 3.30 2.44 23.35
C THR A 52 2.85 3.67 24.15
N THR A 53 1.89 4.41 23.64
CA THR A 53 1.22 5.49 24.35
C THR A 53 -0.20 5.05 24.70
N TYR A 54 -0.57 5.32 25.94
CA TYR A 54 -1.91 5.04 26.46
C TYR A 54 -2.60 6.33 26.86
N ILE A 55 -3.93 6.32 26.82
CA ILE A 55 -4.80 7.39 27.29
C ILE A 55 -5.46 6.90 28.57
N PHE A 56 -5.36 7.69 29.63
CA PHE A 56 -5.90 7.38 30.96
C PHE A 56 -6.93 8.42 31.41
N ASP A 57 -7.95 7.94 32.09
CA ASP A 57 -8.92 8.71 32.87
C ASP A 57 -8.68 8.34 34.35
N GLY A 58 -7.86 9.13 35.04
CA GLY A 58 -7.35 8.77 36.35
C GLY A 58 -6.50 7.49 36.31
N GLN A 59 -7.02 6.40 36.88
CA GLN A 59 -6.33 5.10 36.86
C GLN A 59 -6.84 4.17 35.76
N ASP A 60 -7.92 4.51 35.11
CA ASP A 60 -8.56 3.67 34.09
C ASP A 60 -7.90 3.91 32.73
N ARG A 61 -7.38 2.86 32.12
CA ARG A 61 -6.86 2.90 30.77
C ARG A 61 -8.01 2.94 29.79
N ARG A 62 -8.14 4.02 29.03
CA ARG A 62 -9.24 4.26 28.09
C ARG A 62 -8.90 3.94 26.65
N ALA A 63 -7.63 4.07 26.27
CA ALA A 63 -7.21 3.76 24.91
C ALA A 63 -5.71 3.44 24.82
N SER A 64 -5.31 2.84 23.70
CA SER A 64 -3.93 2.77 23.23
C SER A 64 -3.77 3.47 21.90
N VAL A 65 -2.62 4.13 21.72
CA VAL A 65 -2.26 4.83 20.47
C VAL A 65 -1.24 3.99 19.71
N ILE A 66 -1.56 3.67 18.48
CA ILE A 66 -0.68 2.97 17.55
C ILE A 66 -0.08 4.01 16.61
N PHE A 67 1.24 4.03 16.54
CA PHE A 67 1.97 4.95 15.67
C PHE A 67 2.11 4.40 14.25
N ARG A 68 2.37 5.30 13.31
CA ARG A 68 2.82 4.98 11.97
C ARG A 68 4.22 4.35 12.05
N ASP A 69 4.72 3.87 10.93
CA ASP A 69 5.94 3.05 10.83
C ASP A 69 7.20 3.68 11.44
N ASN A 70 7.21 5.02 11.57
CA ASN A 70 8.33 5.73 12.19
C ASN A 70 8.06 6.09 13.65
N LEU A 71 8.52 5.24 14.57
CA LEU A 71 8.42 5.47 16.02
C LEU A 71 9.10 6.78 16.49
N LYS A 72 10.05 7.32 15.71
CA LYS A 72 10.72 8.59 16.05
C LYS A 72 9.81 9.80 15.89
N GLU A 73 8.91 9.74 14.91
CA GLU A 73 7.99 10.84 14.65
C GLU A 73 6.76 10.81 15.53
N ARG A 74 6.43 9.65 16.14
CA ARG A 74 5.26 9.44 17.02
C ARG A 74 3.96 10.01 16.45
N THR A 75 3.77 9.82 15.16
CA THR A 75 2.54 10.21 14.48
C THR A 75 1.50 9.11 14.58
N VAL A 76 0.26 9.53 14.85
CA VAL A 76 -0.85 8.61 15.10
C VAL A 76 -1.27 7.94 13.79
N LYS A 77 -1.37 6.61 13.81
CA LYS A 77 -2.02 5.80 12.79
C LYS A 77 -3.42 5.40 13.23
N GLN A 78 -3.54 4.99 14.50
CA GLN A 78 -4.76 4.40 15.03
C GLN A 78 -4.88 4.66 16.51
N VAL A 79 -6.12 4.80 17.00
CA VAL A 79 -6.44 4.81 18.44
C VAL A 79 -7.43 3.68 18.70
N GLN A 80 -7.08 2.78 19.62
CA GLN A 80 -7.94 1.69 20.07
C GLN A 80 -8.57 2.04 21.41
N TRP A 81 -9.88 2.23 21.42
CA TRP A 81 -10.65 2.62 22.59
C TRP A 81 -11.09 1.41 23.39
N PHE A 82 -10.93 1.46 24.70
CA PHE A 82 -11.27 0.39 25.61
C PHE A 82 -12.62 0.63 26.32
N GLY A 83 -13.42 -0.42 26.38
CA GLY A 83 -14.61 -0.53 27.22
C GLY A 83 -14.30 -1.22 28.54
N GLN A 84 -15.32 -1.80 29.17
CA GLN A 84 -15.15 -2.57 30.40
C GLN A 84 -14.15 -3.73 30.24
N GLY A 85 -13.27 -3.91 31.21
CA GLY A 85 -12.27 -4.97 31.21
C GLY A 85 -11.19 -4.81 30.14
N GLU A 86 -10.94 -3.59 29.72
CA GLU A 86 -9.93 -3.24 28.71
C GLU A 86 -10.12 -3.94 27.33
N LYS A 87 -11.36 -4.33 27.03
CA LYS A 87 -11.69 -4.82 25.70
C LYS A 87 -11.75 -3.67 24.71
N VAL A 88 -11.21 -3.85 23.53
CA VAL A 88 -11.34 -2.85 22.43
C VAL A 88 -12.79 -2.84 21.97
N VAL A 89 -13.44 -1.68 22.02
CA VAL A 89 -14.83 -1.45 21.61
C VAL A 89 -14.93 -0.58 20.36
N ALA A 90 -13.90 0.25 20.11
CA ALA A 90 -13.83 1.06 18.91
C ALA A 90 -12.38 1.29 18.48
N ILE A 91 -12.18 1.51 17.18
CA ILE A 91 -10.89 1.78 16.58
C ILE A 91 -11.05 2.98 15.66
N ASP A 92 -10.31 4.07 15.96
CA ASP A 92 -10.21 5.24 15.10
C ASP A 92 -8.98 5.13 14.20
N ASP A 93 -9.14 5.28 12.90
CA ASP A 93 -8.05 5.37 11.92
C ASP A 93 -7.80 6.83 11.54
N TYR A 94 -6.54 7.23 11.51
CA TYR A 94 -6.09 8.57 11.12
C TYR A 94 -5.30 8.50 9.82
N ASN A 95 -5.52 9.48 8.94
CA ASN A 95 -4.79 9.57 7.69
C ASN A 95 -3.44 10.31 7.86
N ARG A 96 -2.66 10.32 6.78
CA ARG A 96 -1.38 11.05 6.69
C ARG A 96 -1.51 12.57 6.75
N TYR A 97 -2.72 13.09 6.65
CA TYR A 97 -3.01 14.54 6.68
C TYR A 97 -3.44 15.04 8.06
N GLY A 98 -3.56 14.12 9.05
CA GLY A 98 -3.69 14.45 10.47
C GLY A 98 -5.10 14.46 11.02
N TRP A 99 -6.09 13.88 10.34
CA TRP A 99 -7.46 13.81 10.84
C TRP A 99 -8.03 12.37 10.76
N ARG A 100 -9.02 12.11 11.62
CA ARG A 100 -9.68 10.82 11.70
C ARG A 100 -10.56 10.60 10.46
N THR A 101 -10.34 9.51 9.76
CA THR A 101 -11.09 9.15 8.55
C THR A 101 -12.09 8.05 8.78
N LYS A 102 -11.87 7.19 9.77
CA LYS A 102 -12.74 6.06 10.03
C LYS A 102 -12.80 5.73 11.51
N GLN A 103 -13.95 5.30 11.99
CA GLN A 103 -14.13 4.62 13.26
C GLN A 103 -14.79 3.28 13.01
N ARG A 104 -14.17 2.20 13.50
CA ARG A 104 -14.75 0.87 13.54
C ARG A 104 -15.32 0.59 14.92
N LEU A 105 -16.59 0.23 15.00
CA LEU A 105 -17.22 -0.28 16.20
C LEU A 105 -17.10 -1.81 16.26
N LEU A 106 -16.81 -2.35 17.44
CA LEU A 106 -16.65 -3.76 17.69
C LEU A 106 -17.67 -4.27 18.69
N ASP A 107 -18.04 -5.53 18.54
CA ASP A 107 -18.87 -6.24 19.53
C ASP A 107 -18.01 -6.76 20.70
N ASP A 108 -18.67 -7.42 21.65
CA ASP A 108 -18.03 -8.03 22.83
C ASP A 108 -17.03 -9.14 22.49
N GLN A 109 -17.08 -9.67 21.28
CA GLN A 109 -16.19 -10.71 20.77
C GLN A 109 -15.03 -10.13 19.95
N GLY A 110 -15.00 -8.79 19.74
CA GLY A 110 -14.00 -8.09 18.95
C GLY A 110 -14.26 -8.15 17.46
N GLN A 111 -15.49 -8.54 17.03
CA GLN A 111 -15.87 -8.53 15.63
C GLN A 111 -16.38 -7.14 15.22
N GLY A 112 -16.05 -6.70 14.01
CA GLY A 112 -16.56 -5.44 13.49
C GLY A 112 -18.07 -5.46 13.29
N ILE A 113 -18.77 -4.47 13.83
CA ILE A 113 -20.20 -4.25 13.65
C ILE A 113 -20.43 -3.25 12.53
N MET A 114 -19.73 -2.11 12.60
CA MET A 114 -19.94 -0.99 11.71
C MET A 114 -18.63 -0.19 11.52
N ASP A 115 -18.37 0.23 10.30
CA ASP A 115 -17.39 1.25 9.98
C ASP A 115 -18.13 2.56 9.68
N ILE A 116 -17.71 3.64 10.36
CA ILE A 116 -18.19 5.00 10.18
C ILE A 116 -17.07 5.79 9.53
N TYR A 117 -17.31 6.43 8.40
CA TYR A 117 -16.34 7.22 7.68
C TYR A 117 -16.62 8.71 7.82
N PHE A 118 -15.58 9.49 8.00
CA PHE A 118 -15.66 10.92 8.29
C PHE A 118 -14.93 11.72 7.22
N ASN A 119 -15.51 12.88 6.88
CA ASN A 119 -14.80 13.90 6.11
C ASN A 119 -13.84 14.71 7.02
N ARG A 120 -13.13 15.67 6.43
CA ARG A 120 -12.19 16.53 7.17
C ARG A 120 -12.85 17.34 8.31
N ASN A 121 -14.11 17.72 8.15
CA ASN A 121 -14.88 18.44 9.17
C ASN A 121 -15.39 17.52 10.28
N GLN A 122 -15.07 16.23 10.24
CA GLN A 122 -15.54 15.21 11.17
C GLN A 122 -17.05 14.97 11.09
N GLU A 123 -17.65 15.22 9.93
CA GLU A 123 -19.01 14.83 9.61
C GLU A 123 -19.00 13.39 9.09
N GLU A 124 -20.02 12.61 9.48
CA GLU A 124 -20.20 11.24 9.00
C GLU A 124 -20.66 11.30 7.53
N VAL A 125 -19.95 10.62 6.64
CA VAL A 125 -20.27 10.65 5.20
C VAL A 125 -20.67 9.30 4.66
N LEU A 126 -20.19 8.21 5.25
CA LEU A 126 -20.52 6.85 4.84
C LEU A 126 -20.59 5.95 6.07
N LEU A 127 -21.65 5.14 6.17
CA LEU A 127 -21.79 4.08 7.17
C LEU A 127 -21.74 2.73 6.46
N HIS A 128 -20.94 1.81 6.96
CA HIS A 128 -20.85 0.44 6.46
C HIS A 128 -21.20 -0.54 7.56
N TYR A 129 -22.34 -1.17 7.47
CA TYR A 129 -22.80 -2.23 8.36
C TYR A 129 -22.16 -3.54 7.95
N ILE A 130 -21.10 -3.95 8.67
CA ILE A 130 -20.19 -5.03 8.23
C ILE A 130 -20.91 -6.38 8.18
N GLN A 131 -21.77 -6.67 9.16
CA GLN A 131 -22.45 -7.96 9.26
C GLN A 131 -23.58 -8.10 8.21
N ASP A 132 -24.30 -7.04 7.95
CA ASP A 132 -25.42 -7.01 7.03
C ASP A 132 -25.00 -6.69 5.59
N GLY A 133 -23.80 -6.10 5.43
CA GLY A 133 -23.19 -5.80 4.15
C GLY A 133 -23.76 -4.59 3.41
N TYR A 134 -24.73 -3.86 3.98
CA TYR A 134 -25.27 -2.66 3.36
C TYR A 134 -24.50 -1.40 3.77
N LEU A 135 -24.59 -0.36 2.93
CA LEU A 135 -23.94 0.92 3.17
C LEU A 135 -24.94 2.07 3.06
N ILE A 136 -24.70 3.13 3.82
CA ILE A 136 -25.52 4.34 3.82
C ILE A 136 -24.60 5.52 3.53
N ASP A 137 -24.83 6.19 2.41
CA ASP A 137 -24.23 7.48 2.08
C ASP A 137 -25.06 8.58 2.72
N GLN A 138 -24.46 9.38 3.58
CA GLN A 138 -25.11 10.48 4.28
C GLN A 138 -24.93 11.79 3.48
N GLU A 139 -25.75 11.97 2.46
CA GLU A 139 -25.73 13.20 1.67
C GLU A 139 -26.10 14.41 2.51
N SER A 140 -25.36 15.51 2.35
CA SER A 140 -25.55 16.79 3.05
C SER A 140 -26.90 17.49 2.78
N GLU A 141 -27.71 17.01 1.84
CA GLU A 141 -29.02 17.56 1.44
C GLU A 141 -30.24 16.79 1.99
N GLY A 142 -30.03 15.87 2.95
CA GLY A 142 -31.13 15.29 3.72
C GLY A 142 -31.84 14.10 3.07
N ARG A 143 -31.19 13.39 2.15
CA ARG A 143 -31.65 12.10 1.65
C ARG A 143 -30.49 11.10 1.66
N ASP A 144 -30.52 10.20 2.64
CA ASP A 144 -29.57 9.10 2.70
C ASP A 144 -29.78 8.17 1.50
N ARG A 145 -28.67 7.78 0.87
CA ARG A 145 -28.68 6.75 -0.17
C ARG A 145 -28.23 5.43 0.46
N ILE A 146 -29.05 4.40 0.31
CA ILE A 146 -28.77 3.06 0.81
C ILE A 146 -28.29 2.19 -0.34
N PHE A 147 -27.15 1.53 -0.18
CA PHE A 147 -26.61 0.54 -1.10
C PHE A 147 -26.78 -0.86 -0.49
N SER A 148 -27.32 -1.77 -1.28
CA SER A 148 -27.56 -3.16 -0.86
C SER A 148 -26.28 -3.97 -0.65
N GLY A 149 -25.14 -3.44 -1.09
CA GLY A 149 -23.84 -4.05 -0.92
C GLY A 149 -22.74 -3.33 -1.68
N ARG A 150 -21.53 -3.88 -1.55
CA ARG A 150 -20.30 -3.32 -2.11
C ARG A 150 -20.35 -3.16 -3.64
N GLU A 151 -20.98 -4.10 -4.37
CA GLU A 151 -21.03 -4.03 -5.83
C GLU A 151 -21.81 -2.82 -6.33
N GLU A 152 -22.92 -2.49 -5.68
CA GLU A 152 -23.72 -1.31 -6.02
C GLU A 152 -22.92 -0.03 -5.77
N LEU A 153 -22.22 0.05 -4.65
CA LEU A 153 -21.33 1.16 -4.34
C LEU A 153 -20.22 1.30 -5.39
N ILE A 154 -19.57 0.19 -5.79
CA ILE A 154 -18.54 0.19 -6.84
C ILE A 154 -19.08 0.78 -8.14
N LYS A 155 -20.28 0.37 -8.57
CA LYS A 155 -20.92 0.92 -9.78
C LYS A 155 -21.10 2.42 -9.71
N VAL A 156 -21.56 2.93 -8.58
CA VAL A 156 -21.80 4.36 -8.39
C VAL A 156 -20.49 5.13 -8.42
N VAL A 157 -19.49 4.69 -7.66
CA VAL A 157 -18.17 5.35 -7.62
C VAL A 157 -17.49 5.32 -8.99
N LEU A 158 -17.46 4.17 -9.65
CA LEU A 158 -16.88 4.05 -10.98
C LEU A 158 -17.60 4.95 -12.00
N ASN A 159 -18.92 5.04 -11.92
CA ASN A 159 -19.70 5.89 -12.84
C ASN A 159 -19.41 7.40 -12.64
N GLN A 160 -19.01 7.80 -11.43
CA GLN A 160 -18.61 9.18 -11.13
C GLN A 160 -17.22 9.52 -11.67
N ILE A 161 -16.27 8.56 -11.62
CA ILE A 161 -14.86 8.81 -11.97
C ILE A 161 -14.53 8.49 -13.42
N LEU A 162 -15.28 7.58 -14.08
CA LEU A 162 -14.99 7.17 -15.45
C LEU A 162 -15.51 8.21 -16.46
N LYS A 163 -14.64 8.62 -17.36
CA LYS A 163 -15.00 9.41 -18.52
C LYS A 163 -15.18 8.53 -19.75
N SER A 164 -16.13 8.89 -20.62
CA SER A 164 -16.58 8.07 -21.73
C SER A 164 -15.51 7.65 -22.74
N ASP A 165 -14.39 8.39 -22.83
CA ASP A 165 -13.36 8.20 -23.86
C ASP A 165 -12.03 7.63 -23.30
N GLU A 166 -11.95 7.35 -22.01
CA GLU A 166 -10.73 6.86 -21.37
C GLU A 166 -10.60 5.33 -21.52
N ALA A 167 -9.36 4.85 -21.72
CA ALA A 167 -9.05 3.44 -21.63
C ALA A 167 -8.90 3.05 -20.16
N ILE A 168 -9.51 1.95 -19.76
CA ILE A 168 -9.48 1.44 -18.41
C ILE A 168 -8.55 0.25 -18.36
N ILE A 169 -7.54 0.32 -17.49
CA ILE A 169 -6.68 -0.82 -17.17
C ILE A 169 -7.19 -1.43 -15.86
N CYS A 170 -7.64 -2.67 -15.92
CA CYS A 170 -8.16 -3.40 -14.78
C CYS A 170 -7.19 -4.52 -14.37
N MET A 171 -6.88 -4.63 -13.09
CA MET A 171 -6.02 -5.69 -12.53
C MET A 171 -6.81 -6.67 -11.65
N ASP A 172 -8.08 -6.36 -11.34
CA ASP A 172 -8.97 -7.23 -10.56
C ASP A 172 -10.05 -7.82 -11.47
N SER A 173 -9.99 -9.11 -11.73
CA SER A 173 -10.95 -9.81 -12.60
C SER A 173 -12.40 -9.71 -12.11
N ASN A 174 -12.62 -9.54 -10.81
CA ASN A 174 -13.97 -9.40 -10.24
C ASN A 174 -14.64 -8.08 -10.64
N LEU A 175 -13.89 -7.08 -11.06
CA LEU A 175 -14.43 -5.81 -11.53
C LEU A 175 -14.87 -5.84 -13.00
N ILE A 176 -14.42 -6.80 -13.79
CA ILE A 176 -14.71 -6.88 -15.23
C ILE A 176 -16.22 -6.88 -15.50
N PRO A 177 -17.06 -7.71 -14.85
CA PRO A 177 -18.50 -7.70 -15.09
C PRO A 177 -19.15 -6.33 -14.78
N ILE A 178 -18.66 -5.66 -13.74
CA ILE A 178 -19.15 -4.33 -13.35
C ILE A 178 -18.77 -3.30 -14.42
N LEU A 179 -17.51 -3.29 -14.86
CA LEU A 179 -17.01 -2.37 -15.89
C LEU A 179 -17.71 -2.56 -17.21
N GLN A 180 -18.07 -3.79 -17.58
CA GLN A 180 -18.89 -4.07 -18.78
C GLN A 180 -20.27 -3.44 -18.69
N THR A 181 -20.91 -3.44 -17.52
CA THR A 181 -22.24 -2.81 -17.32
C THR A 181 -22.17 -1.28 -17.45
N LEU A 182 -21.00 -0.69 -17.26
CA LEU A 182 -20.77 0.77 -17.36
C LEU A 182 -20.36 1.22 -18.77
N ASN A 183 -20.50 0.34 -19.78
CA ASN A 183 -20.12 0.64 -21.18
C ASN A 183 -18.67 1.10 -21.34
N ALA A 184 -17.75 0.52 -20.60
CA ALA A 184 -16.33 0.76 -20.75
C ALA A 184 -15.85 0.30 -22.14
N ASN A 185 -15.77 1.22 -23.10
CA ASN A 185 -15.50 0.94 -24.50
C ASN A 185 -14.06 0.46 -24.79
N ARG A 186 -13.16 0.65 -23.84
CA ARG A 186 -11.73 0.28 -23.96
C ARG A 186 -11.25 -0.34 -22.65
N LEU A 187 -11.64 -1.59 -22.41
CA LEU A 187 -11.24 -2.32 -21.21
C LEU A 187 -10.03 -3.21 -21.52
N VAL A 188 -8.95 -2.97 -20.80
CA VAL A 188 -7.72 -3.77 -20.85
C VAL A 188 -7.56 -4.47 -19.52
N TYR A 189 -7.45 -5.78 -19.52
CA TYR A 189 -7.12 -6.54 -18.33
C TYR A 189 -5.61 -6.73 -18.24
N CYS A 190 -5.03 -6.42 -17.09
CA CYS A 190 -3.60 -6.55 -16.84
C CYS A 190 -3.36 -7.68 -15.85
N SER A 191 -2.50 -8.64 -16.21
CA SER A 191 -2.12 -9.79 -15.39
C SER A 191 -0.62 -10.02 -15.44
N ASP A 192 -0.09 -10.66 -14.42
CA ASP A 192 1.30 -11.14 -14.36
C ASP A 192 1.44 -12.62 -14.79
N SER A 193 0.33 -13.34 -14.93
CA SER A 193 0.31 -14.75 -15.32
C SER A 193 -0.75 -15.07 -16.38
N HIS A 194 -0.70 -16.26 -16.95
CA HIS A 194 -1.71 -16.78 -17.85
C HIS A 194 -2.90 -17.43 -17.11
N ASP A 195 -2.83 -17.59 -15.81
CA ASP A 195 -3.82 -18.33 -15.04
C ASP A 195 -5.21 -17.71 -15.12
N GLY A 196 -6.20 -18.50 -15.50
CA GLY A 196 -7.60 -18.07 -15.57
C GLY A 196 -7.96 -17.10 -16.71
N LEU A 197 -7.03 -16.79 -17.63
CA LEU A 197 -7.26 -15.79 -18.68
C LEU A 197 -8.15 -16.27 -19.82
N GLU A 198 -8.37 -17.58 -20.01
CA GLU A 198 -9.21 -18.11 -21.09
C GLU A 198 -10.63 -17.53 -21.07
N PHE A 199 -11.21 -17.36 -19.87
CA PHE A 199 -12.53 -16.77 -19.70
C PHE A 199 -12.51 -15.24 -19.83
N ILE A 200 -11.47 -14.60 -19.33
CA ILE A 200 -11.34 -13.14 -19.28
C ILE A 200 -11.12 -12.56 -20.68
N GLN A 201 -10.35 -13.23 -21.52
CA GLN A 201 -9.99 -12.77 -22.86
C GLN A 201 -11.22 -12.46 -23.74
N SER A 202 -12.32 -13.17 -23.55
CA SER A 202 -13.57 -12.94 -24.26
C SER A 202 -14.38 -11.75 -23.74
N GLN A 203 -14.03 -11.22 -22.58
CA GLN A 203 -14.77 -10.19 -21.85
C GLN A 203 -14.14 -8.80 -21.93
N VAL A 204 -12.92 -8.69 -22.42
CA VAL A 204 -12.14 -7.45 -22.49
C VAL A 204 -11.65 -7.19 -23.91
N ASN A 205 -11.30 -5.95 -24.22
CA ASN A 205 -10.77 -5.59 -25.53
C ASN A 205 -9.35 -6.15 -25.75
N HIS A 206 -8.53 -6.09 -24.70
CA HIS A 206 -7.16 -6.57 -24.72
C HIS A 206 -6.77 -7.17 -23.37
N VAL A 207 -5.88 -8.16 -23.41
CA VAL A 207 -5.19 -8.67 -22.23
C VAL A 207 -3.72 -8.28 -22.33
N LEU A 208 -3.20 -7.63 -21.28
CA LEU A 208 -1.83 -7.18 -21.15
C LEU A 208 -1.12 -8.08 -20.12
N ILE A 209 -0.05 -8.73 -20.55
CA ILE A 209 0.79 -9.54 -19.64
C ILE A 209 2.03 -8.76 -19.27
N THR A 210 2.22 -8.56 -17.97
CA THR A 210 3.34 -7.76 -17.43
C THR A 210 4.61 -8.56 -17.23
N ASN A 211 4.50 -9.87 -16.99
CA ASN A 211 5.66 -10.73 -16.89
C ASN A 211 6.26 -11.07 -18.25
N TYR A 212 7.55 -11.37 -18.25
CA TYR A 212 8.26 -11.87 -19.43
C TYR A 212 7.88 -13.34 -19.68
N TYR A 213 7.48 -13.63 -20.92
CA TYR A 213 7.29 -14.97 -21.42
C TYR A 213 8.10 -15.19 -22.70
N PRO A 214 8.81 -16.31 -22.87
CA PRO A 214 9.41 -16.71 -24.13
C PRO A 214 8.38 -16.75 -25.26
N GLN A 215 8.81 -16.51 -26.49
CA GLN A 215 7.88 -16.38 -27.62
C GLN A 215 7.03 -17.64 -27.83
N GLU A 216 7.58 -18.82 -27.53
CA GLU A 216 6.93 -20.14 -27.65
C GLU A 216 5.82 -20.34 -26.61
N GLU A 217 5.87 -19.61 -25.50
CA GLU A 217 4.90 -19.69 -24.40
C GLU A 217 3.82 -18.61 -24.46
N ARG A 218 3.89 -17.73 -25.47
CA ARG A 218 2.94 -16.61 -25.63
C ARG A 218 1.65 -17.05 -26.29
N TRP A 219 0.55 -16.65 -25.68
CA TRP A 219 -0.77 -16.96 -26.21
C TRP A 219 -1.18 -15.95 -27.28
N SER A 220 -1.91 -16.43 -28.27
CA SER A 220 -2.46 -15.58 -29.34
C SER A 220 -3.49 -14.59 -28.79
N GLY A 221 -3.45 -13.35 -29.28
CA GLY A 221 -4.41 -12.30 -28.92
C GLY A 221 -4.09 -11.56 -27.61
N MET A 222 -2.95 -11.82 -26.97
CA MET A 222 -2.48 -11.08 -25.82
C MET A 222 -1.35 -10.12 -26.18
N ILE A 223 -1.27 -9.01 -25.45
CA ILE A 223 -0.18 -8.03 -25.54
C ILE A 223 0.81 -8.34 -24.41
N TYR A 224 2.05 -8.60 -24.76
CA TYR A 224 3.11 -8.80 -23.78
C TYR A 224 3.93 -7.52 -23.69
N LEU A 225 4.11 -7.01 -22.47
CA LEU A 225 5.10 -5.97 -22.24
C LEU A 225 6.46 -6.61 -22.50
N ALA A 226 7.13 -6.21 -23.56
CA ALA A 226 8.54 -6.48 -23.68
C ALA A 226 9.19 -5.83 -22.47
N GLY A 227 9.89 -6.63 -21.65
CA GLY A 227 10.76 -6.09 -20.61
C GLY A 227 11.57 -4.96 -21.24
N ALA A 228 11.68 -3.83 -20.56
CA ALA A 228 12.29 -2.64 -21.11
C ALA A 228 13.62 -3.03 -21.80
N LYS A 229 13.62 -3.06 -23.12
CA LYS A 229 14.88 -3.08 -23.85
C LYS A 229 15.51 -1.74 -23.55
N GLN A 230 16.57 -1.76 -22.77
CA GLN A 230 17.47 -0.63 -22.70
C GLN A 230 17.99 -0.41 -24.13
N GLU A 231 17.43 0.58 -24.84
CA GLU A 231 17.99 1.05 -26.10
C GLU A 231 19.32 1.77 -25.78
N GLY A 232 20.37 1.05 -25.96
CA GLY A 232 21.74 1.57 -25.89
C GLY A 232 22.72 0.44 -26.12
N SER A 233 23.50 0.52 -27.16
CA SER A 233 24.65 -0.35 -27.41
C SER A 233 25.76 -0.02 -26.40
N GLN A 234 25.54 -0.34 -25.13
CA GLN A 234 26.61 -0.43 -24.17
C GLN A 234 27.11 -1.86 -24.19
N THR A 235 28.42 -2.02 -24.23
CA THR A 235 29.09 -3.29 -23.94
C THR A 235 28.49 -3.81 -22.63
N PHE A 236 27.80 -4.93 -22.74
CA PHE A 236 27.13 -5.56 -21.62
C PHE A 236 28.17 -5.97 -20.57
N VAL A 237 28.29 -5.21 -19.52
CA VAL A 237 28.99 -5.63 -18.30
C VAL A 237 27.89 -6.11 -17.36
N PRO A 238 27.81 -7.40 -17.07
CA PRO A 238 26.79 -7.92 -16.18
C PRO A 238 27.03 -7.37 -14.77
N GLN A 239 26.09 -6.58 -14.27
CA GLN A 239 26.14 -5.97 -12.95
C GLN A 239 24.94 -6.45 -12.12
N ALA A 240 25.22 -6.89 -10.90
CA ALA A 240 24.22 -7.29 -9.93
C ALA A 240 24.24 -6.33 -8.72
N MET A 241 23.06 -5.98 -8.24
CA MET A 241 22.90 -5.15 -7.04
C MET A 241 22.31 -5.96 -5.90
N VAL A 242 22.86 -5.80 -4.71
CA VAL A 242 22.35 -6.36 -3.45
C VAL A 242 22.17 -5.21 -2.48
N MET A 243 20.98 -5.04 -1.91
CA MET A 243 20.75 -4.12 -0.79
C MET A 243 20.56 -4.91 0.49
N THR A 244 21.19 -4.44 1.57
CA THR A 244 21.09 -5.15 2.86
C THR A 244 21.03 -4.21 4.05
N ALA A 245 20.30 -4.63 5.08
CA ALA A 245 20.29 -4.03 6.41
C ALA A 245 21.14 -4.83 7.41
N SER A 246 21.66 -5.99 7.02
CA SER A 246 22.44 -6.87 7.88
C SER A 246 23.64 -7.45 7.13
N GLU A 247 24.63 -7.96 7.87
CA GLU A 247 25.76 -8.68 7.28
C GLU A 247 25.51 -10.18 7.01
N ASN A 248 24.30 -10.66 7.34
CA ASN A 248 23.91 -12.04 7.10
C ASN A 248 23.14 -12.16 5.77
N ILE A 249 23.91 -12.27 4.70
CA ILE A 249 23.37 -12.45 3.34
C ILE A 249 23.65 -13.89 2.91
N GLU A 250 22.58 -14.65 2.64
CA GLU A 250 22.71 -16.07 2.29
C GLU A 250 23.39 -16.26 0.95
N GLY A 251 24.43 -17.09 0.92
CA GLY A 251 25.09 -17.53 -0.31
C GLY A 251 25.83 -16.42 -1.10
N LEU A 252 25.91 -15.18 -0.61
CA LEU A 252 26.53 -14.08 -1.34
C LEU A 252 28.00 -14.34 -1.68
N ALA A 253 28.77 -14.86 -0.72
CA ALA A 253 30.19 -15.16 -0.93
C ALA A 253 30.38 -16.23 -2.02
N ASP A 254 29.53 -17.26 -2.01
CA ASP A 254 29.55 -18.32 -3.00
C ASP A 254 29.15 -17.79 -4.39
N LEU A 255 28.14 -16.92 -4.47
CA LEU A 255 27.74 -16.28 -5.74
C LEU A 255 28.85 -15.43 -6.35
N VAL A 256 29.53 -14.65 -5.53
CA VAL A 256 30.68 -13.83 -5.98
C VAL A 256 31.79 -14.68 -6.56
N ASP A 257 32.06 -15.85 -5.96
CA ASP A 257 33.08 -16.79 -6.41
C ASP A 257 32.69 -17.58 -7.65
N VAL A 258 31.43 -17.95 -7.77
CA VAL A 258 30.90 -18.71 -8.91
C VAL A 258 30.78 -17.84 -10.16
N PHE A 259 30.54 -16.52 -10.00
CA PHE A 259 30.32 -15.60 -11.12
C PHE A 259 31.36 -14.45 -11.13
N PRO A 260 32.64 -14.74 -11.43
CA PRO A 260 33.70 -13.73 -11.39
C PRO A 260 33.55 -12.64 -12.46
N ASP A 261 32.77 -12.88 -13.51
CA ASP A 261 32.52 -11.95 -14.62
C ASP A 261 31.33 -11.00 -14.34
N ILE A 262 30.68 -11.12 -13.18
CA ILE A 262 29.59 -10.23 -12.74
C ILE A 262 30.14 -9.26 -11.68
N ASP A 263 29.94 -7.96 -11.89
CA ASP A 263 30.22 -6.95 -10.87
C ASP A 263 29.08 -6.89 -9.85
N PHE A 264 29.40 -7.18 -8.58
CA PHE A 264 28.43 -7.16 -7.48
C PHE A 264 28.52 -5.82 -6.73
N HIS A 265 27.47 -5.03 -6.80
CA HIS A 265 27.31 -3.78 -6.08
C HIS A 265 26.49 -4.01 -4.80
N ILE A 266 27.14 -3.99 -3.64
CA ILE A 266 26.51 -4.27 -2.35
C ILE A 266 26.31 -2.95 -1.60
N GLY A 267 25.06 -2.55 -1.39
CA GLY A 267 24.68 -1.34 -0.68
C GLY A 267 24.10 -1.63 0.71
N ALA A 268 24.47 -0.85 1.71
CA ALA A 268 23.85 -0.88 3.03
C ALA A 268 23.46 0.52 3.47
N GLN A 269 22.31 0.64 4.18
CA GLN A 269 21.86 1.91 4.74
C GLN A 269 22.72 2.40 5.91
N THR A 270 23.46 1.48 6.53
CA THR A 270 24.33 1.73 7.68
C THR A 270 25.77 1.32 7.37
N SER A 271 26.63 1.28 8.38
CA SER A 271 27.97 0.71 8.26
C SER A 271 27.91 -0.79 7.99
N MET A 272 28.85 -1.29 7.23
CA MET A 272 29.00 -2.72 6.94
C MET A 272 29.86 -3.42 7.98
N GLY A 273 29.43 -4.62 8.38
CA GLY A 273 30.18 -5.46 9.31
C GLY A 273 31.30 -6.26 8.64
N PRO A 274 32.14 -6.96 9.45
CA PRO A 274 33.29 -7.69 8.96
C PRO A 274 33.02 -8.74 7.89
N LYS A 275 31.85 -9.38 7.92
CA LYS A 275 31.47 -10.40 6.92
C LYS A 275 31.32 -9.83 5.51
N LEU A 276 30.88 -8.58 5.38
CA LEU A 276 30.74 -7.91 4.10
C LEU A 276 32.06 -7.26 3.68
N THR A 277 32.77 -6.62 4.62
CA THR A 277 34.04 -5.95 4.31
C THR A 277 35.15 -6.91 3.87
N CYS A 278 35.09 -8.18 4.29
CA CYS A 278 36.04 -9.19 3.80
C CYS A 278 35.84 -9.54 2.31
N LEU A 279 34.71 -9.16 1.71
CA LEU A 279 34.48 -9.35 0.27
C LEU A 279 35.12 -8.23 -0.58
N GLU A 280 35.59 -7.14 0.02
CA GLU A 280 36.21 -6.01 -0.70
C GLU A 280 37.48 -6.40 -1.46
N ASP A 281 38.16 -7.44 -0.99
CA ASP A 281 39.35 -7.99 -1.65
C ASP A 281 39.04 -8.74 -2.97
N LYS A 282 37.75 -9.02 -3.21
CA LYS A 282 37.29 -9.64 -4.46
C LYS A 282 37.21 -8.58 -5.56
N GLY A 283 37.89 -8.81 -6.68
CA GLY A 283 37.98 -7.84 -7.76
C GLY A 283 36.68 -7.45 -8.43
N ASN A 284 35.61 -8.25 -8.23
CA ASN A 284 34.26 -8.07 -8.78
C ASN A 284 33.25 -7.61 -7.73
N VAL A 285 33.68 -7.11 -6.56
CA VAL A 285 32.78 -6.63 -5.49
C VAL A 285 33.00 -5.16 -5.21
N HIS A 286 31.91 -4.41 -5.14
CA HIS A 286 31.90 -2.98 -4.84
C HIS A 286 30.97 -2.73 -3.64
N LEU A 287 31.56 -2.25 -2.53
CA LEU A 287 30.83 -1.99 -1.28
C LEU A 287 30.44 -0.52 -1.14
N TYR A 288 29.19 -0.27 -0.71
CA TYR A 288 28.63 1.07 -0.50
C TYR A 288 28.04 1.17 0.91
N PRO A 289 28.88 1.34 1.96
CA PRO A 289 28.38 1.56 3.32
C PRO A 289 27.71 2.93 3.44
N GLY A 290 26.55 3.00 4.09
CA GLY A 290 25.79 4.23 4.23
C GLY A 290 25.38 4.82 2.87
N ILE A 291 24.93 3.97 1.94
CA ILE A 291 24.62 4.38 0.56
C ILE A 291 23.65 5.56 0.52
N ARG A 292 23.99 6.58 -0.26
CA ARG A 292 23.12 7.74 -0.46
C ARG A 292 22.07 7.42 -1.51
N GLN A 293 20.91 8.08 -1.38
CA GLN A 293 19.77 7.89 -2.28
C GLN A 293 20.13 8.08 -3.77
N GLU A 294 20.99 9.04 -4.09
CA GLU A 294 21.42 9.30 -5.46
C GLU A 294 22.21 8.11 -6.05
N LYS A 295 23.14 7.54 -5.24
CA LYS A 295 23.92 6.37 -5.66
C LYS A 295 23.07 5.10 -5.76
N TYR A 296 22.11 4.93 -4.85
CA TYR A 296 21.14 3.86 -4.94
C TYR A 296 20.35 3.93 -6.25
N GLN A 297 19.82 5.10 -6.61
CA GLN A 297 19.09 5.30 -7.87
C GLN A 297 19.96 5.10 -9.11
N GLU A 298 21.24 5.47 -9.04
CA GLU A 298 22.21 5.20 -10.11
C GLU A 298 22.41 3.69 -10.32
N LEU A 299 22.62 2.94 -9.22
CA LEU A 299 22.79 1.49 -9.29
C LEU A 299 21.56 0.77 -9.80
N LEU A 300 20.36 1.17 -9.37
CA LEU A 300 19.09 0.63 -9.88
C LEU A 300 18.93 0.80 -11.39
N ARG A 301 19.50 1.86 -11.97
CA ARG A 301 19.44 2.10 -13.43
C ARG A 301 20.48 1.31 -14.20
N ASN A 302 21.61 1.01 -13.57
CA ASN A 302 22.79 0.42 -14.23
C ASN A 302 22.89 -1.09 -14.04
N CYS A 303 22.39 -1.61 -12.91
CA CYS A 303 22.41 -3.05 -12.63
C CYS A 303 21.25 -3.75 -13.31
N PHE A 304 21.53 -4.88 -13.97
CA PHE A 304 20.52 -5.71 -14.64
C PHE A 304 19.84 -6.71 -13.70
N ILE A 305 20.52 -7.03 -12.59
CA ILE A 305 20.07 -8.03 -11.64
C ILE A 305 19.97 -7.35 -10.28
N TYR A 306 18.80 -7.42 -9.66
CA TYR A 306 18.62 -7.14 -8.24
C TYR A 306 18.49 -8.46 -7.50
N LEU A 307 19.36 -8.71 -6.53
CA LEU A 307 19.35 -9.92 -5.73
C LEU A 307 18.84 -9.58 -4.33
N ASP A 308 17.70 -10.11 -3.97
CA ASP A 308 17.18 -10.09 -2.59
C ASP A 308 17.58 -11.38 -1.89
N LEU A 309 18.69 -11.31 -1.17
CA LEU A 309 19.30 -12.43 -0.46
C LEU A 309 19.21 -12.26 1.08
N ASN A 310 18.36 -11.33 1.53
CA ASN A 310 18.25 -11.03 2.95
C ASN A 310 17.36 -12.05 3.67
N TYR A 311 17.77 -12.44 4.87
CA TYR A 311 16.91 -13.19 5.78
C TYR A 311 15.92 -12.24 6.47
N GLY A 312 14.63 -12.40 6.18
CA GLY A 312 13.57 -11.69 6.88
C GLY A 312 13.02 -10.46 6.15
N SER A 313 11.95 -9.89 6.69
CA SER A 313 11.16 -8.79 6.14
C SER A 313 11.82 -7.40 6.26
N GLU A 314 13.12 -7.30 6.38
CA GLU A 314 13.81 -6.07 6.81
C GLU A 314 14.22 -5.11 5.70
N VAL A 315 14.04 -5.46 4.44
CA VAL A 315 14.36 -4.55 3.33
C VAL A 315 13.24 -4.58 2.29
N SER A 316 12.31 -3.67 2.42
CA SER A 316 11.35 -3.32 1.37
C SER A 316 11.45 -1.82 1.07
#